data_081b7407feeb62bac00decc438c36cd2
#
_entry.id   081b7407feeb62bac00decc438c36cd2
#
_cell.length_a   1.000
_cell.length_b   1.000
_cell.length_c   1.000
_cell.angle_alpha   90.00
_cell.angle_beta   90.00
_cell.angle_gamma   90.00
#
_symmetry.space_group_name_H-M   'P 1'
#
loop_
_entity.id
_entity.type
_entity.pdbx_description
1 polymer ?
#
loop_
_entity_poly.entity_id
_entity_poly.type
_entity_poly.pdbx_seq_one_letter_code
_entity_poly.pdbx_strand_id
1 'polypeptide(L)'
;GHIDHGKTALVKALTGIDTDTLLQEKDRGITIDLGFAYLNEKITIVDVPGHQKFIRNMVAGASTIHLGILVVAADDGVMPQTLEHLHILDSLAIIDGIIVITKIDTVDDEWTEMVIQDIEKIKKGTVLSSSKIIKVDSLSGKGINNLKENILSLANTVKLPVSSENFKLYV
;
A
#
# COMPACT_ATOMS: atom_id res chain seq x y z
N GLY A 1 2.42 -0.12 5.47
CA GLY A 1 1.80 -1.20 6.28
C GLY A 1 2.84 -2.07 7.00
N HIS A 2 2.40 -2.77 8.05
CA HIS A 2 3.26 -3.64 8.87
C HIS A 2 3.85 -4.82 8.05
N ILE A 3 4.84 -5.54 8.62
CA ILE A 3 5.31 -6.83 8.11
C ILE A 3 4.12 -7.78 8.10
N ASP A 4 4.08 -8.72 7.17
CA ASP A 4 3.03 -9.74 7.01
C ASP A 4 1.62 -9.19 6.69
N HIS A 5 1.44 -7.88 6.53
CA HIS A 5 0.19 -7.30 6.05
C HIS A 5 -0.10 -7.57 4.56
N GLY A 6 0.70 -8.40 3.89
CA GLY A 6 0.45 -8.85 2.53
C GLY A 6 0.73 -7.82 1.44
N LYS A 7 1.66 -6.86 1.65
CA LYS A 7 2.02 -5.84 0.65
C LYS A 7 2.50 -6.45 -0.67
N THR A 8 3.52 -7.29 -0.61
CA THR A 8 4.08 -7.99 -1.79
C THR A 8 3.05 -8.88 -2.47
N ALA A 9 2.22 -9.60 -1.68
CA ALA A 9 1.12 -10.41 -2.23
C ALA A 9 0.07 -9.54 -2.94
N LEU A 10 -0.23 -8.35 -2.40
CA LEU A 10 -1.11 -7.37 -3.02
C LEU A 10 -0.55 -6.85 -4.34
N VAL A 11 0.74 -6.49 -4.38
CA VAL A 11 1.42 -6.03 -5.60
C VAL A 11 1.38 -7.13 -6.66
N LYS A 12 1.67 -8.37 -6.29
CA LYS A 12 1.59 -9.53 -7.18
C LYS A 12 0.17 -9.76 -7.71
N ALA A 13 -0.85 -9.64 -6.86
CA ALA A 13 -2.25 -9.77 -7.28
C ALA A 13 -2.69 -8.67 -8.26
N LEU A 14 -2.19 -7.43 -8.09
CA LEU A 14 -2.50 -6.30 -8.96
C LEU A 14 -1.80 -6.34 -10.31
N THR A 15 -0.55 -6.82 -10.35
CA THR A 15 0.34 -6.67 -11.51
C THR A 15 0.76 -7.99 -12.16
N GLY A 16 0.63 -9.10 -11.44
CA GLY A 16 1.19 -10.40 -11.83
C GLY A 16 2.70 -10.53 -11.59
N ILE A 17 3.37 -9.47 -11.09
CA ILE A 17 4.82 -9.42 -10.87
C ILE A 17 5.12 -9.70 -9.40
N ASP A 18 6.05 -10.63 -9.16
CA ASP A 18 6.59 -10.90 -7.84
C ASP A 18 7.77 -9.97 -7.58
N THR A 19 7.65 -9.11 -6.57
CA THR A 19 8.65 -8.10 -6.23
C THR A 19 9.74 -8.60 -5.29
N ASP A 20 9.54 -9.73 -4.61
CA ASP A 20 10.56 -10.39 -3.79
C ASP A 20 11.56 -11.14 -4.68
N THR A 21 12.62 -10.45 -5.06
CA THR A 21 13.63 -10.97 -6.01
C THR A 21 14.87 -11.55 -5.33
N LEU A 22 15.19 -11.11 -4.10
CA LEU A 22 16.34 -11.58 -3.37
C LEU A 22 16.07 -12.96 -2.72
N LEU A 23 17.06 -13.87 -2.78
CA LEU A 23 16.97 -15.16 -2.08
C LEU A 23 16.71 -15.00 -0.58
N GLN A 24 17.30 -13.97 0.04
CA GLN A 24 17.10 -13.67 1.46
C GLN A 24 15.68 -13.18 1.78
N GLU A 25 14.99 -12.51 0.86
CA GLU A 25 13.61 -12.11 1.00
C GLU A 25 12.69 -13.33 0.98
N LYS A 26 12.91 -14.24 0.03
CA LYS A 26 12.14 -15.49 -0.10
C LYS A 26 12.31 -16.42 1.10
N ASP A 27 13.54 -16.54 1.61
CA ASP A 27 13.83 -17.40 2.76
C ASP A 27 13.25 -16.85 4.07
N ARG A 28 13.14 -15.55 4.21
CA ARG A 28 12.65 -14.88 5.43
C ARG A 28 11.21 -14.40 5.35
N GLY A 29 10.61 -14.38 4.17
CA GLY A 29 9.27 -13.86 3.93
C GLY A 29 9.14 -12.34 4.18
N ILE A 30 10.26 -11.59 4.13
CA ILE A 30 10.26 -10.13 4.37
C ILE A 30 10.96 -9.41 3.22
N THR A 31 10.36 -8.33 2.74
CA THR A 31 10.95 -7.42 1.76
C THR A 31 12.06 -6.60 2.42
N ILE A 32 13.25 -6.59 1.83
CA ILE A 32 14.45 -5.90 2.35
C ILE A 32 14.74 -4.64 1.53
N ASP A 33 14.59 -4.73 0.22
CA ASP A 33 14.85 -3.63 -0.73
C ASP A 33 13.57 -3.18 -1.43
N LEU A 34 13.65 -2.14 -2.25
CA LEU A 34 12.51 -1.64 -3.02
C LEU A 34 12.19 -2.58 -4.18
N GLY A 35 10.96 -3.08 -4.22
CA GLY A 35 10.44 -3.81 -5.36
C GLY A 35 9.70 -2.88 -6.33
N PHE A 36 9.82 -3.13 -7.64
CA PHE A 36 9.15 -2.35 -8.68
C PHE A 36 8.27 -3.24 -9.53
N ALA A 37 7.00 -2.87 -9.67
CA ALA A 37 6.05 -3.57 -10.50
C ALA A 37 5.22 -2.56 -11.33
N TYR A 38 4.89 -2.94 -12.56
CA TYR A 38 4.14 -2.07 -13.47
C TYR A 38 2.68 -2.49 -13.50
N LEU A 39 1.78 -1.58 -13.10
CA LEU A 39 0.34 -1.80 -13.23
C LEU A 39 -0.11 -1.61 -14.69
N ASN A 40 0.50 -0.64 -15.36
CA ASN A 40 0.39 -0.36 -16.80
C ASN A 40 1.58 0.52 -17.24
N GLU A 41 1.56 1.01 -18.51
CA GLU A 41 2.62 1.85 -19.08
C GLU A 41 2.86 3.18 -18.34
N LYS A 42 1.86 3.64 -17.54
CA LYS A 42 1.90 4.95 -16.85
C LYS A 42 2.03 4.84 -15.33
N ILE A 43 1.75 3.68 -14.75
CA ILE A 43 1.70 3.52 -13.29
C ILE A 43 2.69 2.44 -12.86
N THR A 44 3.67 2.87 -12.09
CA THR A 44 4.62 1.97 -11.41
C THR A 44 4.25 1.89 -9.93
N ILE A 45 4.13 0.69 -9.42
CA ILE A 45 3.97 0.40 -7.99
C ILE A 45 5.36 0.15 -7.41
N VAL A 46 5.65 0.80 -6.28
CA VAL A 46 6.88 0.58 -5.52
C VAL A 46 6.52 -0.16 -4.25
N ASP A 47 6.90 -1.42 -4.17
CA ASP A 47 6.75 -2.24 -2.98
C ASP A 47 7.87 -1.91 -1.99
N VAL A 48 7.48 -1.58 -0.76
CA VAL A 48 8.42 -1.11 0.26
C VAL A 48 8.48 -2.04 1.45
N PRO A 49 9.69 -2.18 2.06
CA PRO A 49 9.85 -2.97 3.27
C PRO A 49 8.93 -2.49 4.39
N GLY A 50 8.24 -3.42 5.07
CA GLY A 50 7.41 -3.10 6.22
C GLY A 50 8.19 -2.96 7.54
N HIS A 51 9.48 -3.32 7.56
CA HIS A 51 10.28 -3.34 8.79
C HIS A 51 10.97 -2.01 9.04
N GLN A 52 10.90 -1.51 10.29
CA GLN A 52 11.50 -0.23 10.74
C GLN A 52 12.98 -0.06 10.35
N LYS A 53 13.77 -1.14 10.35
CA LYS A 53 15.20 -1.09 9.96
C LYS A 53 15.42 -0.61 8.52
N PHE A 54 14.41 -0.73 7.64
CA PHE A 54 14.50 -0.41 6.22
C PHE A 54 13.78 0.88 5.84
N ILE A 55 13.29 1.66 6.82
CA ILE A 55 12.61 2.95 6.59
C ILE A 55 13.49 3.91 5.76
N ARG A 56 14.81 3.87 5.93
CA ARG A 56 15.73 4.71 5.14
C ARG A 56 15.68 4.39 3.65
N ASN A 57 15.57 3.12 3.27
CA ASN A 57 15.42 2.70 1.87
C ASN A 57 14.08 3.19 1.30
N MET A 58 13.04 3.13 2.15
CA MET A 58 11.71 3.63 1.84
C MET A 58 11.73 5.14 1.51
N VAL A 59 12.36 5.95 2.37
CA VAL A 59 12.43 7.43 2.20
C VAL A 59 13.30 7.83 1.01
N ALA A 60 14.39 7.10 0.72
CA ALA A 60 15.28 7.41 -0.40
C ALA A 60 14.58 7.25 -1.77
N GLY A 61 13.63 6.32 -1.90
CA GLY A 61 12.82 6.14 -3.11
C GLY A 61 11.65 7.11 -3.24
N ALA A 62 11.32 7.83 -2.16
CA ALA A 62 10.06 8.53 -2.02
C ALA A 62 9.97 9.91 -2.71
N SER A 63 11.10 10.49 -3.12
CA SER A 63 11.13 11.84 -3.73
C SER A 63 10.36 11.97 -5.06
N THR A 64 9.90 10.84 -5.61
CA THR A 64 9.19 10.78 -6.90
C THR A 64 7.83 10.09 -6.80
N ILE A 65 7.30 9.90 -5.58
CA ILE A 65 6.05 9.19 -5.32
C ILE A 65 4.92 10.20 -5.14
N HIS A 66 3.81 9.98 -5.79
CA HIS A 66 2.67 10.90 -5.81
C HIS A 66 1.48 10.37 -5.01
N LEU A 67 1.29 9.06 -4.97
CA LEU A 67 0.16 8.40 -4.35
C LEU A 67 0.63 7.33 -3.35
N GLY A 68 -0.07 7.21 -2.22
CA GLY A 68 0.20 6.23 -1.18
C GLY A 68 -0.84 5.11 -1.15
N ILE A 69 -0.40 3.87 -0.93
CA ILE A 69 -1.29 2.77 -0.54
C ILE A 69 -0.89 2.30 0.86
N LEU A 70 -1.76 2.55 1.83
CA LEU A 70 -1.58 2.05 3.20
C LEU A 70 -2.26 0.68 3.31
N VAL A 71 -1.48 -0.35 3.59
CA VAL A 71 -1.97 -1.73 3.70
C VAL A 71 -2.12 -2.13 5.16
N VAL A 72 -3.29 -2.65 5.52
CA VAL A 72 -3.62 -3.16 6.86
C VAL A 72 -4.19 -4.57 6.69
N ALA A 73 -3.65 -5.56 7.38
CA ALA A 73 -4.22 -6.89 7.38
C ALA A 73 -5.40 -6.97 8.35
N ALA A 74 -6.49 -7.62 7.95
CA ALA A 74 -7.70 -7.72 8.74
C ALA A 74 -7.49 -8.51 10.06
N ASP A 75 -6.63 -9.54 10.02
CA ASP A 75 -6.30 -10.37 11.17
C ASP A 75 -5.49 -9.64 12.26
N ASP A 76 -4.63 -8.69 11.86
CA ASP A 76 -3.77 -7.94 12.79
C ASP A 76 -4.36 -6.56 13.16
N GLY A 77 -5.15 -5.96 12.28
CA GLY A 77 -5.67 -4.61 12.46
C GLY A 77 -4.59 -3.52 12.38
N VAL A 78 -4.85 -2.41 13.08
CA VAL A 78 -3.92 -1.27 13.13
C VAL A 78 -2.77 -1.56 14.07
N MET A 79 -1.56 -1.68 13.54
CA MET A 79 -0.33 -1.95 14.27
C MET A 79 0.48 -0.65 14.50
N PRO A 80 1.42 -0.60 15.47
CA PRO A 80 2.27 0.57 15.68
C PRO A 80 3.00 1.02 14.40
N GLN A 81 3.52 0.08 13.60
CA GLN A 81 4.16 0.40 12.33
C GLN A 81 3.18 0.96 11.28
N THR A 82 1.88 0.67 11.39
CA THR A 82 0.86 1.29 10.53
C THR A 82 0.81 2.80 10.78
N LEU A 83 0.85 3.21 12.04
CA LEU A 83 0.91 4.63 12.43
C LEU A 83 2.21 5.30 11.97
N GLU A 84 3.35 4.65 12.17
CA GLU A 84 4.65 5.16 11.71
C GLU A 84 4.65 5.39 10.19
N HIS A 85 4.17 4.41 9.41
CA HIS A 85 4.08 4.54 7.96
C HIS A 85 3.09 5.62 7.52
N LEU A 86 1.99 5.81 8.24
CA LEU A 86 1.05 6.89 7.97
C LEU A 86 1.71 8.26 8.18
N HIS A 87 2.46 8.44 9.28
CA HIS A 87 3.24 9.66 9.53
C HIS A 87 4.32 9.91 8.47
N ILE A 88 4.92 8.83 7.95
CA ILE A 88 5.88 8.95 6.85
C ILE A 88 5.19 9.42 5.58
N LEU A 89 4.01 8.87 5.23
CA LEU A 89 3.22 9.35 4.09
C LEU A 89 2.88 10.84 4.21
N ASP A 90 2.54 11.31 5.41
CA ASP A 90 2.31 12.73 5.67
C ASP A 90 3.57 13.59 5.46
N SER A 91 4.74 13.04 5.79
CA SER A 91 6.03 13.74 5.67
C SER A 91 6.59 13.75 4.24
N LEU A 92 6.16 12.79 3.43
CA LEU A 92 6.50 12.70 2.02
C LEU A 92 5.45 13.48 1.25
N ALA A 93 5.75 14.38 0.38
CA ALA A 93 4.82 15.19 -0.42
C ALA A 93 3.82 14.36 -1.27
N ILE A 94 3.20 13.35 -0.65
CA ILE A 94 2.15 12.50 -1.22
C ILE A 94 0.88 13.33 -1.35
N ILE A 95 0.24 13.25 -2.50
CA ILE A 95 -0.91 14.09 -2.82
C ILE A 95 -2.21 13.46 -2.30
N ASP A 96 -2.34 12.14 -2.41
CA ASP A 96 -3.52 11.37 -2.00
C ASP A 96 -3.18 9.86 -1.94
N GLY A 97 -4.15 9.02 -1.57
CA GLY A 97 -3.92 7.58 -1.53
C GLY A 97 -5.17 6.74 -1.34
N ILE A 98 -4.93 5.45 -1.11
CA ILE A 98 -5.96 4.45 -0.83
C ILE A 98 -5.53 3.65 0.39
N ILE A 99 -6.48 3.29 1.24
CA ILE A 99 -6.25 2.35 2.34
C ILE A 99 -6.81 0.99 1.92
N VAL A 100 -6.01 -0.04 2.05
CA VAL A 100 -6.37 -1.41 1.64
C VAL A 100 -6.37 -2.31 2.86
N ILE A 101 -7.50 -2.99 3.10
CA ILE A 101 -7.59 -4.06 4.09
C ILE A 101 -7.41 -5.39 3.37
N THR A 102 -6.34 -6.11 3.71
CA THR A 102 -5.99 -7.42 3.15
C THR A 102 -6.46 -8.56 4.04
N LYS A 103 -6.36 -9.80 3.58
CA LYS A 103 -6.67 -11.03 4.32
C LYS A 103 -8.11 -11.05 4.91
N ILE A 104 -9.07 -10.49 4.19
CA ILE A 104 -10.47 -10.42 4.66
C ILE A 104 -11.17 -11.79 4.74
N ASP A 105 -10.53 -12.82 4.23
CA ASP A 105 -10.95 -14.21 4.29
C ASP A 105 -10.61 -14.90 5.63
N THR A 106 -9.73 -14.30 6.43
CA THR A 106 -9.24 -14.86 7.69
C THR A 106 -10.08 -14.47 8.91
N VAL A 107 -10.97 -13.49 8.76
CA VAL A 107 -11.80 -12.93 9.84
C VAL A 107 -13.26 -12.79 9.39
N ASP A 108 -14.17 -12.61 10.34
CA ASP A 108 -15.57 -12.33 10.05
C ASP A 108 -15.82 -10.85 9.69
N ASP A 109 -17.05 -10.56 9.27
CA ASP A 109 -17.44 -9.22 8.87
C ASP A 109 -17.47 -8.25 10.06
N GLU A 110 -17.84 -8.72 11.25
CA GLU A 110 -17.90 -7.88 12.47
C GLU A 110 -16.49 -7.40 12.86
N TRP A 111 -15.51 -8.29 12.86
CA TRP A 111 -14.12 -7.94 13.08
C TRP A 111 -13.58 -6.98 12.01
N THR A 112 -13.90 -7.24 10.74
CA THR A 112 -13.50 -6.35 9.64
C THR A 112 -14.04 -4.92 9.85
N GLU A 113 -15.29 -4.77 10.30
CA GLU A 113 -15.87 -3.45 10.60
C GLU A 113 -15.18 -2.76 11.78
N MET A 114 -14.74 -3.49 12.80
CA MET A 114 -13.94 -2.93 13.90
C MET A 114 -12.61 -2.38 13.37
N VAL A 115 -11.92 -3.13 12.50
CA VAL A 115 -10.66 -2.67 11.87
C VAL A 115 -10.90 -1.41 11.03
N ILE A 116 -12.01 -1.34 10.29
CA ILE A 116 -12.40 -0.13 9.53
C ILE A 116 -12.57 1.06 10.46
N GLN A 117 -13.27 0.90 11.59
CA GLN A 117 -13.47 1.98 12.56
C GLN A 117 -12.15 2.49 13.13
N ASP A 118 -11.19 1.60 13.41
CA ASP A 118 -9.87 2.00 13.90
C ASP A 118 -9.06 2.73 12.82
N ILE A 119 -9.12 2.27 11.57
CA ILE A 119 -8.52 2.97 10.43
C ILE A 119 -9.15 4.37 10.27
N GLU A 120 -10.48 4.49 10.38
CA GLU A 120 -11.18 5.78 10.29
C GLU A 120 -10.75 6.76 11.40
N LYS A 121 -10.39 6.26 12.59
CA LYS A 121 -9.85 7.09 13.67
C LYS A 121 -8.44 7.61 13.35
N ILE A 122 -7.55 6.72 12.92
CA ILE A 122 -6.13 7.07 12.71
C ILE A 122 -5.88 7.92 11.47
N LYS A 123 -6.71 7.79 10.41
CA LYS A 123 -6.53 8.57 9.17
C LYS A 123 -6.96 10.02 9.29
N LYS A 124 -7.73 10.40 10.35
CA LYS A 124 -8.20 11.78 10.54
C LYS A 124 -7.04 12.76 10.68
N GLY A 125 -7.10 13.84 9.90
CA GLY A 125 -6.06 14.88 9.91
C GLY A 125 -4.76 14.50 9.18
N THR A 126 -4.72 13.36 8.51
CA THR A 126 -3.57 12.94 7.69
C THR A 126 -3.85 13.14 6.21
N VAL A 127 -2.83 12.95 5.36
CA VAL A 127 -2.97 12.97 3.89
C VAL A 127 -4.01 11.97 3.39
N LEU A 128 -4.25 10.87 4.12
CA LEU A 128 -5.23 9.84 3.78
C LEU A 128 -6.61 10.08 4.40
N SER A 129 -6.90 11.26 4.97
CA SER A 129 -8.18 11.53 5.66
C SER A 129 -9.40 11.34 4.78
N SER A 130 -9.31 11.66 3.49
CA SER A 130 -10.38 11.47 2.48
C SER A 130 -10.27 10.16 1.70
N SER A 131 -9.23 9.37 1.94
CA SER A 131 -8.96 8.16 1.18
C SER A 131 -10.03 7.09 1.39
N LYS A 132 -10.35 6.38 0.31
CA LYS A 132 -11.23 5.21 0.35
C LYS A 132 -10.56 4.04 1.06
N ILE A 133 -11.36 3.26 1.77
CA ILE A 133 -10.96 1.97 2.34
C ILE A 133 -11.51 0.87 1.41
N ILE A 134 -10.63 0.00 0.91
CA ILE A 134 -10.98 -1.07 -0.01
C ILE A 134 -10.57 -2.41 0.62
N LYS A 135 -11.52 -3.32 0.69
CA LYS A 135 -11.34 -4.68 1.23
C LYS A 135 -10.90 -5.62 0.12
N VAL A 136 -9.83 -6.40 0.34
CA VAL A 136 -9.31 -7.36 -0.64
C VAL A 136 -8.87 -8.68 0.01
N ASP A 137 -8.94 -9.73 -0.76
CA ASP A 137 -8.17 -10.95 -0.53
C ASP A 137 -7.26 -11.18 -1.74
N SER A 138 -5.96 -11.07 -1.52
CA SER A 138 -4.95 -11.18 -2.56
C SER A 138 -4.78 -12.60 -3.09
N LEU A 139 -5.20 -13.63 -2.34
CA LEU A 139 -5.08 -15.03 -2.73
C LEU A 139 -6.23 -15.44 -3.66
N SER A 140 -7.48 -15.12 -3.30
CA SER A 140 -8.65 -15.42 -4.14
C SER A 140 -8.88 -14.39 -5.25
N GLY A 141 -8.24 -13.21 -5.17
CA GLY A 141 -8.47 -12.10 -6.08
C GLY A 141 -9.71 -11.26 -5.76
N LYS A 142 -10.43 -11.56 -4.65
CA LYS A 142 -11.61 -10.80 -4.23
C LYS A 142 -11.24 -9.34 -3.96
N GLY A 143 -11.95 -8.41 -4.60
CA GLY A 143 -11.73 -6.96 -4.44
C GLY A 143 -10.57 -6.38 -5.25
N ILE A 144 -9.69 -7.19 -5.86
CA ILE A 144 -8.52 -6.71 -6.62
C ILE A 144 -8.91 -5.86 -7.82
N ASN A 145 -9.94 -6.27 -8.59
CA ASN A 145 -10.41 -5.47 -9.72
C ASN A 145 -10.95 -4.11 -9.29
N ASN A 146 -11.74 -4.07 -8.21
CA ASN A 146 -12.24 -2.82 -7.63
C ASN A 146 -11.09 -1.92 -7.16
N LEU A 147 -10.08 -2.49 -6.51
CA LEU A 147 -8.88 -1.73 -6.12
C LEU A 147 -8.16 -1.16 -7.34
N LYS A 148 -7.96 -1.96 -8.38
CA LYS A 148 -7.31 -1.54 -9.62
C LYS A 148 -8.05 -0.37 -10.29
N GLU A 149 -9.36 -0.43 -10.37
CA GLU A 149 -10.20 0.66 -10.91
C GLU A 149 -10.07 1.94 -10.09
N ASN A 150 -10.05 1.83 -8.74
CA ASN A 150 -9.87 2.99 -7.87
C ASN A 150 -8.47 3.60 -7.99
N ILE A 151 -7.41 2.78 -8.12
CA ILE A 151 -6.04 3.27 -8.39
C ILE A 151 -6.01 4.04 -9.71
N LEU A 152 -6.56 3.49 -10.79
CA LEU A 152 -6.60 4.13 -12.10
C LEU A 152 -7.41 5.44 -12.07
N SER A 153 -8.56 5.45 -11.38
CA SER A 153 -9.38 6.64 -11.20
C SER A 153 -8.60 7.72 -10.44
N LEU A 154 -7.97 7.37 -9.32
CA LEU A 154 -7.21 8.32 -8.52
C LEU A 154 -6.01 8.88 -9.30
N ALA A 155 -5.27 8.03 -10.02
CA ALA A 155 -4.17 8.47 -10.86
C ALA A 155 -4.57 9.46 -11.96
N ASN A 156 -5.79 9.35 -12.49
CA ASN A 156 -6.33 10.27 -13.48
C ASN A 156 -6.75 11.63 -12.89
N THR A 157 -7.06 11.69 -11.58
CA THR A 157 -7.47 12.94 -10.92
C THR A 157 -6.27 13.78 -10.45
N VAL A 158 -5.15 13.16 -10.19
CA VAL A 158 -3.93 13.83 -9.74
C VAL A 158 -3.24 14.52 -10.91
N LYS A 159 -3.17 15.86 -10.84
CA LYS A 159 -2.38 16.66 -11.79
C LYS A 159 -0.92 16.59 -11.39
N LEU A 160 -0.12 15.87 -12.16
CA LEU A 160 1.33 15.84 -11.98
C LEU A 160 1.97 17.19 -12.34
N PRO A 161 3.05 17.60 -11.64
CA PRO A 161 3.94 18.66 -12.15
C PRO A 161 4.43 18.27 -13.55
N VAL A 162 4.51 19.25 -14.45
CA VAL A 162 4.76 19.10 -15.89
C VAL A 162 6.04 18.31 -16.27
N SER A 163 6.83 17.88 -15.30
CA SER A 163 8.10 17.16 -15.51
C SER A 163 8.06 15.65 -15.35
N SER A 164 6.91 15.05 -14.99
CA SER A 164 6.80 13.60 -14.78
C SER A 164 5.71 12.98 -15.64
N GLU A 165 6.10 12.20 -16.64
CA GLU A 165 5.16 11.48 -17.52
C GLU A 165 4.56 10.21 -16.89
N ASN A 166 5.07 9.73 -15.75
CA ASN A 166 4.68 8.47 -15.14
C ASN A 166 4.32 8.61 -13.66
N PHE A 167 3.24 7.92 -13.22
CA PHE A 167 2.87 7.80 -11.82
C PHE A 167 3.65 6.71 -11.11
N LYS A 168 4.09 6.99 -9.89
CA LYS A 168 4.64 6.00 -8.97
C LYS A 168 3.74 5.89 -7.76
N LEU A 169 3.30 4.68 -7.44
CA LEU A 169 2.53 4.35 -6.24
C LEU A 169 3.43 3.71 -5.18
N TYR A 170 3.20 4.12 -3.96
CA TYR A 170 3.82 3.53 -2.77
C TYR A 170 2.86 2.53 -2.12
N VAL A 171 3.30 1.32 -1.84
CA VAL A 171 2.50 0.26 -1.19
C VAL A 171 3.07 -0.13 0.15
#